data_acd385484b11bef837ae8606a157c162
#
_entry.id   acd385484b11bef837ae8606a157c162
#
_cell.length_a   1.000
_cell.length_b   1.000
_cell.length_c   1.000
_cell.angle_alpha   90.00
_cell.angle_beta   90.00
_cell.angle_gamma   90.00
#
_symmetry.space_group_name_H-M   'P 1'
#
loop_
_entity.id
_entity.type
_entity.pdbx_description
1 polymer ?
#
loop_
_entity_poly.entity_id
_entity_poly.type
_entity_poly.pdbx_seq_one_letter_code
_entity_poly.pdbx_strand_id
1 'polypeptide(L)'
;KPMLKRKPSELSGGQQQRTAIARAIVKDSDLILLDEPLANLDYKLREELRDELPKLFAGRNAIVVYATTEPSEALLFGGNTATLHEGRVTQFGQTSAMYRRPRDIVTAEVFSDPPINTTKVEKNGKTLTLFGTITWPVGAAGAALADGAYTIGIRPHHITPAVQAKSSGSFQGRVLVTELSGSESVIHVDVGGKTWVSQSHGIHPFEVGAAATLHADVDQALFFGPNGELIS
;
A
#
# COMPACT_ATOMS: atom_id res chain seq x y z
N LYS A 1 34.43 -16.24 -0.27
CA LYS A 1 35.79 -16.17 0.26
C LYS A 1 36.66 -15.03 -0.32
N PRO A 2 36.55 -14.58 -1.57
CA PRO A 2 37.43 -13.51 -2.09
C PRO A 2 37.24 -12.14 -1.44
N MET A 3 36.12 -11.89 -0.75
CA MET A 3 35.80 -10.59 -0.15
C MET A 3 36.17 -10.45 1.33
N LEU A 4 36.58 -11.54 2.00
CA LEU A 4 36.83 -11.54 3.46
C LEU A 4 37.96 -10.60 3.92
N LYS A 5 38.87 -10.24 3.01
CA LYS A 5 40.00 -9.33 3.29
C LYS A 5 39.76 -7.89 2.85
N ARG A 6 38.62 -7.59 2.22
CA ARG A 6 38.32 -6.24 1.73
C ARG A 6 37.81 -5.36 2.88
N LYS A 7 38.21 -4.11 2.85
CA LYS A 7 37.63 -3.09 3.73
C LYS A 7 36.22 -2.72 3.26
N PRO A 8 35.33 -2.22 4.13
CA PRO A 8 33.99 -1.79 3.73
C PRO A 8 33.98 -0.84 2.53
N SER A 9 34.92 0.11 2.47
CA SER A 9 35.09 1.05 1.34
C SER A 9 35.44 0.41 -0.02
N GLU A 10 35.87 -0.85 -0.01
CA GLU A 10 36.20 -1.62 -1.21
C GLU A 10 35.05 -2.55 -1.66
N LEU A 11 33.91 -2.47 -0.97
CA LEU A 11 32.69 -3.22 -1.26
C LEU A 11 31.67 -2.32 -1.94
N SER A 12 30.86 -2.89 -2.86
CA SER A 12 29.71 -2.17 -3.40
C SER A 12 28.67 -1.92 -2.30
N GLY A 13 27.77 -0.94 -2.46
CA GLY A 13 26.71 -0.63 -1.48
C GLY A 13 25.91 -1.85 -1.05
N GLY A 14 25.44 -2.67 -1.99
CA GLY A 14 24.74 -3.91 -1.68
C GLY A 14 25.60 -4.96 -0.96
N GLN A 15 26.92 -5.01 -1.23
CA GLN A 15 27.82 -5.89 -0.48
C GLN A 15 28.04 -5.39 0.96
N GLN A 16 28.15 -4.08 1.16
CA GLN A 16 28.22 -3.47 2.49
C GLN A 16 26.98 -3.80 3.30
N GLN A 17 25.80 -3.64 2.70
CA GLN A 17 24.52 -3.87 3.35
C GLN A 17 24.34 -5.32 3.75
N ARG A 18 24.61 -6.28 2.85
CA ARG A 18 24.63 -7.72 3.21
C ARG A 18 25.61 -8.05 4.33
N THR A 19 26.78 -7.43 4.32
CA THR A 19 27.77 -7.61 5.40
C THR A 19 27.26 -7.06 6.72
N ALA A 20 26.55 -5.92 6.71
CA ALA A 20 25.93 -5.33 7.90
C ALA A 20 24.81 -6.23 8.47
N ILE A 21 23.94 -6.76 7.60
CA ILE A 21 22.89 -7.72 7.98
C ILE A 21 23.52 -8.98 8.57
N ALA A 22 24.50 -9.58 7.89
CA ALA A 22 25.19 -10.77 8.38
C ALA A 22 25.85 -10.52 9.73
N ARG A 23 26.45 -9.36 9.96
CA ARG A 23 27.04 -8.94 11.24
C ARG A 23 25.99 -8.87 12.35
N ALA A 24 24.82 -8.27 12.06
CA ALA A 24 23.71 -8.16 13.01
C ALA A 24 23.20 -9.55 13.42
N ILE A 25 23.07 -10.47 12.45
CA ILE A 25 22.60 -11.84 12.69
C ILE A 25 23.60 -12.65 13.51
N VAL A 26 24.90 -12.58 13.15
CA VAL A 26 25.94 -13.39 13.83
C VAL A 26 26.21 -12.94 15.27
N LYS A 27 25.91 -11.66 15.58
CA LYS A 27 26.11 -11.12 16.93
C LYS A 27 25.26 -11.82 18.01
N ASP A 28 24.19 -12.47 17.62
CA ASP A 28 23.25 -13.21 18.48
C ASP A 28 22.72 -12.37 19.66
N SER A 29 22.25 -11.17 19.34
CA SER A 29 21.71 -10.21 20.33
C SER A 29 20.22 -10.48 20.57
N ASP A 30 19.75 -10.21 21.79
CA ASP A 30 18.32 -10.26 22.15
C ASP A 30 17.48 -9.20 21.41
N LEU A 31 18.10 -8.13 20.91
CA LEU A 31 17.48 -7.07 20.14
C LEU A 31 18.30 -6.80 18.86
N ILE A 32 17.63 -6.85 17.72
CA ILE A 32 18.20 -6.55 16.41
C ILE A 32 17.44 -5.35 15.83
N LEU A 33 18.18 -4.30 15.48
CA LEU A 33 17.63 -3.10 14.85
C LEU A 33 18.08 -3.07 13.39
N LEU A 34 17.13 -3.00 12.47
CA LEU A 34 17.36 -2.93 11.03
C LEU A 34 16.66 -1.66 10.50
N ASP A 35 17.45 -0.77 9.95
CA ASP A 35 16.99 0.49 9.38
C ASP A 35 17.17 0.42 7.86
N GLU A 36 16.04 0.36 7.14
CA GLU A 36 15.96 0.21 5.69
C GLU A 36 16.95 -0.83 5.10
N PRO A 37 16.98 -2.07 5.62
CA PRO A 37 18.07 -3.00 5.29
C PRO A 37 18.06 -3.48 3.83
N LEU A 38 17.01 -3.23 3.07
CA LEU A 38 16.86 -3.64 1.68
C LEU A 38 16.86 -2.49 0.68
N ALA A 39 16.92 -1.22 1.12
CA ALA A 39 16.71 -0.05 0.29
C ALA A 39 17.72 0.13 -0.86
N ASN A 40 19.00 -0.21 -0.67
CA ASN A 40 20.08 0.03 -1.63
C ASN A 40 20.49 -1.24 -2.40
N LEU A 41 19.59 -2.20 -2.55
CA LEU A 41 19.82 -3.45 -3.25
C LEU A 41 19.20 -3.41 -4.65
N ASP A 42 19.81 -4.15 -5.59
CA ASP A 42 19.17 -4.44 -6.87
C ASP A 42 17.90 -5.29 -6.65
N TYR A 43 16.97 -5.23 -7.61
CA TYR A 43 15.67 -5.87 -7.49
C TYR A 43 15.77 -7.37 -7.16
N LYS A 44 16.59 -8.11 -7.87
CA LYS A 44 16.72 -9.56 -7.69
C LYS A 44 17.18 -9.91 -6.27
N LEU A 45 18.20 -9.22 -5.80
CA LEU A 45 18.76 -9.44 -4.47
C LEU A 45 17.81 -9.01 -3.38
N ARG A 46 17.04 -7.94 -3.59
CA ARG A 46 15.99 -7.49 -2.66
C ARG A 46 14.95 -8.59 -2.48
N GLU A 47 14.44 -9.14 -3.57
CA GLU A 47 13.46 -10.24 -3.51
C GLU A 47 14.02 -11.49 -2.81
N GLU A 48 15.25 -11.90 -3.14
CA GLU A 48 15.90 -13.01 -2.45
C GLU A 48 16.01 -12.79 -0.93
N LEU A 49 16.40 -11.59 -0.51
CA LEU A 49 16.54 -11.28 0.92
C LEU A 49 15.19 -11.08 1.63
N ARG A 50 14.17 -10.56 0.94
CA ARG A 50 12.80 -10.47 1.48
C ARG A 50 12.28 -11.83 1.91
N ASP A 51 12.54 -12.87 1.10
CA ASP A 51 12.12 -14.24 1.40
C ASP A 51 12.98 -14.91 2.49
N GLU A 52 14.27 -14.56 2.57
CA GLU A 52 15.21 -15.20 3.48
C GLU A 52 15.23 -14.58 4.89
N LEU A 53 15.04 -13.26 5.01
CA LEU A 53 15.12 -12.58 6.32
C LEU A 53 14.13 -13.14 7.34
N PRO A 54 12.84 -13.38 7.04
CA PRO A 54 11.92 -13.99 7.99
C PRO A 54 12.39 -15.37 8.47
N LYS A 55 12.97 -16.17 7.56
CA LYS A 55 13.51 -17.51 7.90
C LYS A 55 14.74 -17.44 8.79
N LEU A 56 15.60 -16.44 8.53
CA LEU A 56 16.82 -16.22 9.34
C LEU A 56 16.50 -15.78 10.77
N PHE A 57 15.35 -15.08 10.96
CA PHE A 57 14.89 -14.65 12.28
C PHE A 57 13.98 -15.69 12.94
N ALA A 58 13.31 -16.55 12.17
CA ALA A 58 12.50 -17.64 12.69
C ALA A 58 13.35 -18.58 13.59
N GLY A 59 12.83 -18.89 14.77
CA GLY A 59 13.53 -19.75 15.73
C GLY A 59 14.61 -19.07 16.56
N ARG A 60 14.87 -17.76 16.37
CA ARG A 60 15.69 -16.96 17.29
C ARG A 60 14.81 -16.37 18.39
N ASN A 61 15.32 -16.35 19.59
CA ASN A 61 14.66 -15.69 20.72
C ASN A 61 15.07 -14.22 20.80
N ALA A 62 14.96 -13.51 19.67
CA ALA A 62 15.36 -12.12 19.54
C ALA A 62 14.17 -11.25 19.11
N ILE A 63 14.12 -10.04 19.63
CA ILE A 63 13.20 -9.00 19.16
C ILE A 63 13.85 -8.33 17.94
N VAL A 64 13.14 -8.33 16.82
CA VAL A 64 13.59 -7.64 15.60
C VAL A 64 12.74 -6.39 15.39
N VAL A 65 13.39 -5.23 15.38
CA VAL A 65 12.78 -3.96 14.98
C VAL A 65 13.28 -3.63 13.57
N TYR A 66 12.33 -3.55 12.64
CA TYR A 66 12.60 -3.35 11.23
C TYR A 66 11.93 -2.06 10.77
N ALA A 67 12.70 -1.04 10.43
CA ALA A 67 12.19 0.18 9.83
C ALA A 67 12.26 0.09 8.31
N THR A 68 11.18 0.47 7.63
CA THR A 68 11.07 0.47 6.17
C THR A 68 10.12 1.56 5.70
N THR A 69 10.35 2.05 4.49
CA THR A 69 9.42 2.90 3.73
C THR A 69 8.54 2.09 2.76
N GLU A 70 8.78 0.77 2.65
CA GLU A 70 8.04 -0.13 1.77
C GLU A 70 6.89 -0.83 2.53
N PRO A 71 5.61 -0.50 2.27
CA PRO A 71 4.48 -1.11 2.98
C PRO A 71 4.40 -2.63 2.77
N SER A 72 4.81 -3.09 1.59
CA SER A 72 4.84 -4.51 1.22
C SER A 72 5.77 -5.34 2.12
N GLU A 73 6.88 -4.78 2.59
CA GLU A 73 7.78 -5.45 3.53
C GLU A 73 7.12 -5.63 4.90
N ALA A 74 6.45 -4.57 5.41
CA ALA A 74 5.72 -4.67 6.67
C ALA A 74 4.61 -5.73 6.62
N LEU A 75 3.89 -5.82 5.49
CA LEU A 75 2.85 -6.83 5.28
C LEU A 75 3.42 -8.24 5.18
N LEU A 76 4.57 -8.40 4.51
CA LEU A 76 5.25 -9.69 4.35
C LEU A 76 5.79 -10.21 5.69
N PHE A 77 6.47 -9.36 6.45
CA PHE A 77 7.06 -9.76 7.74
C PHE A 77 6.02 -9.94 8.83
N GLY A 78 4.88 -9.26 8.73
CA GLY A 78 3.79 -9.37 9.69
C GLY A 78 4.16 -8.84 11.08
N GLY A 79 3.65 -9.51 12.13
CA GLY A 79 3.89 -9.09 13.52
C GLY A 79 3.13 -7.81 13.89
N ASN A 80 3.79 -6.92 14.65
CA ASN A 80 3.26 -5.62 15.01
C ASN A 80 3.97 -4.53 14.21
N THR A 81 3.19 -3.56 13.73
CA THR A 81 3.70 -2.40 12.98
C THR A 81 3.36 -1.11 13.73
N ALA A 82 4.28 -0.17 13.71
CA ALA A 82 4.04 1.22 14.04
C ALA A 82 4.09 2.05 12.75
N THR A 83 3.00 2.71 12.39
CA THR A 83 3.01 3.70 11.29
C THR A 83 3.43 5.05 11.83
N LEU A 84 4.34 5.71 11.09
CA LEU A 84 4.88 7.02 11.48
C LEU A 84 4.53 8.06 10.41
N HIS A 85 4.11 9.23 10.89
CA HIS A 85 3.89 10.40 10.05
C HIS A 85 4.33 11.64 10.81
N GLU A 86 5.12 12.51 10.18
CA GLU A 86 5.66 13.75 10.78
C GLU A 86 6.27 13.54 12.18
N GLY A 87 7.04 12.46 12.35
CA GLY A 87 7.74 12.15 13.61
C GLY A 87 6.83 11.62 14.73
N ARG A 88 5.58 11.28 14.44
CA ARG A 88 4.62 10.73 15.40
C ARG A 88 4.14 9.34 14.97
N VAL A 89 3.87 8.48 15.96
CA VAL A 89 3.20 7.20 15.71
C VAL A 89 1.71 7.47 15.51
N THR A 90 1.20 7.18 14.31
CA THR A 90 -0.23 7.34 13.99
C THR A 90 -1.04 6.14 14.45
N GLN A 91 -0.49 4.94 14.31
CA GLN A 91 -1.10 3.71 14.80
C GLN A 91 -0.02 2.68 15.17
N PHE A 92 -0.32 1.83 16.14
CA PHE A 92 0.49 0.65 16.49
C PHE A 92 -0.42 -0.56 16.71
N GLY A 93 -0.06 -1.69 16.15
CA GLY A 93 -0.81 -2.93 16.32
C GLY A 93 -0.42 -4.02 15.33
N GLN A 94 -1.20 -5.08 15.29
CA GLN A 94 -1.04 -6.18 14.34
C GLN A 94 -1.12 -5.67 12.91
N THR A 95 -0.10 -5.95 12.10
CA THR A 95 0.04 -5.43 10.73
C THR A 95 -1.20 -5.70 9.87
N SER A 96 -1.70 -6.93 9.86
CA SER A 96 -2.87 -7.32 9.07
C SER A 96 -4.16 -6.62 9.52
N ALA A 97 -4.32 -6.36 10.81
CA ALA A 97 -5.45 -5.63 11.36
C ALA A 97 -5.39 -4.14 10.97
N MET A 98 -4.20 -3.54 11.07
CA MET A 98 -3.99 -2.14 10.69
C MET A 98 -4.19 -1.92 9.18
N TYR A 99 -3.76 -2.86 8.34
CA TYR A 99 -4.01 -2.82 6.90
C TYR A 99 -5.50 -2.84 6.58
N ARG A 100 -6.27 -3.74 7.22
CA ARG A 100 -7.70 -3.91 6.96
C ARG A 100 -8.53 -2.78 7.55
N ARG A 101 -8.16 -2.32 8.75
CA ARG A 101 -8.86 -1.27 9.50
C ARG A 101 -7.86 -0.24 10.01
N PRO A 102 -7.36 0.63 9.13
CA PRO A 102 -6.49 1.71 9.53
C PRO A 102 -7.26 2.67 10.46
N ARG A 103 -6.61 3.21 11.46
CA ARG A 103 -7.24 4.15 12.40
C ARG A 103 -7.74 5.42 11.70
N ASP A 104 -6.98 5.84 10.70
CA ASP A 104 -7.19 7.11 10.00
C ASP A 104 -6.68 7.03 8.54
N ILE A 105 -6.96 8.09 7.78
CA ILE A 105 -6.56 8.21 6.39
C ILE A 105 -5.03 8.16 6.21
N VAL A 106 -4.27 8.74 7.16
CA VAL A 106 -2.80 8.74 7.11
C VAL A 106 -2.26 7.33 7.21
N THR A 107 -2.78 6.53 8.13
CA THR A 107 -2.42 5.11 8.24
C THR A 107 -2.82 4.32 6.99
N ALA A 108 -3.99 4.63 6.39
CA ALA A 108 -4.41 3.99 5.14
C ALA A 108 -3.47 4.32 3.97
N GLU A 109 -2.99 5.57 3.90
CA GLU A 109 -2.02 6.03 2.90
C GLU A 109 -0.67 5.34 3.07
N VAL A 110 -0.15 5.25 4.30
CA VAL A 110 1.13 4.57 4.58
C VAL A 110 1.11 3.11 4.11
N PHE A 111 -0.03 2.43 4.19
CA PHE A 111 -0.18 1.04 3.76
C PHE A 111 -0.62 0.85 2.30
N SER A 112 -0.57 1.88 1.47
CA SER A 112 -1.02 1.80 0.09
C SER A 112 0.07 2.22 -0.89
N ASP A 113 0.51 1.25 -1.70
CA ASP A 113 1.39 1.45 -2.83
C ASP A 113 0.84 0.66 -4.04
N PRO A 114 0.43 1.35 -5.12
CA PRO A 114 0.28 2.81 -5.28
C PRO A 114 -0.65 3.46 -4.24
N PRO A 115 -0.61 4.81 -4.10
CA PRO A 115 -1.40 5.53 -3.10
C PRO A 115 -2.90 5.24 -3.18
N ILE A 116 -3.55 5.17 -2.01
CA ILE A 116 -5.00 4.99 -1.92
C ILE A 116 -5.75 6.16 -2.59
N ASN A 117 -6.75 5.84 -3.39
CA ASN A 117 -7.59 6.83 -4.05
C ASN A 117 -8.58 7.42 -3.05
N THR A 118 -8.55 8.72 -2.84
CA THR A 118 -9.42 9.39 -1.89
C THR A 118 -10.19 10.54 -2.52
N THR A 119 -11.47 10.69 -2.13
CA THR A 119 -12.25 11.88 -2.45
C THR A 119 -13.38 12.10 -1.45
N LYS A 120 -13.91 13.31 -1.41
CA LYS A 120 -15.14 13.60 -0.67
C LYS A 120 -16.35 12.95 -1.34
N VAL A 121 -17.25 12.43 -0.54
CA VAL A 121 -18.48 11.76 -0.98
C VAL A 121 -19.65 12.21 -0.11
N GLU A 122 -20.80 12.41 -0.75
CA GLU A 122 -22.07 12.63 -0.06
C GLU A 122 -22.90 11.35 -0.13
N LYS A 123 -23.25 10.80 1.02
CA LYS A 123 -24.16 9.64 1.13
C LYS A 123 -25.58 10.12 1.31
N ASN A 124 -26.48 9.61 0.49
CA ASN A 124 -27.92 9.82 0.61
C ASN A 124 -28.66 8.49 0.35
N GLY A 125 -29.21 7.93 1.38
CA GLY A 125 -29.86 6.62 1.34
C GLY A 125 -28.91 5.52 0.84
N LYS A 126 -29.20 4.95 -0.31
CA LYS A 126 -28.40 3.89 -0.96
C LYS A 126 -27.46 4.39 -2.03
N THR A 127 -27.22 5.69 -2.12
CA THR A 127 -26.40 6.33 -3.17
C THR A 127 -25.26 7.12 -2.56
N LEU A 128 -24.09 7.02 -3.18
CA LEU A 128 -22.92 7.85 -2.94
C LEU A 128 -22.73 8.79 -4.13
N THR A 129 -22.55 10.07 -3.90
CA THR A 129 -22.23 11.07 -4.93
C THR A 129 -20.80 11.55 -4.75
N LEU A 130 -19.95 11.34 -5.77
CA LEU A 130 -18.55 11.73 -5.84
C LEU A 130 -18.37 12.80 -6.89
N PHE A 131 -17.44 13.73 -6.67
CA PHE A 131 -17.13 14.82 -7.61
C PHE A 131 -18.36 15.63 -8.09
N GLY A 132 -19.46 15.57 -7.32
CA GLY A 132 -20.71 16.25 -7.63
C GLY A 132 -21.56 15.63 -8.74
N THR A 133 -21.03 14.67 -9.50
CA THR A 133 -21.71 14.12 -10.71
C THR A 133 -21.68 12.60 -10.81
N ILE A 134 -20.71 11.93 -10.20
CA ILE A 134 -20.56 10.47 -10.27
C ILE A 134 -21.39 9.85 -9.15
N THR A 135 -22.28 8.93 -9.50
CA THR A 135 -23.12 8.24 -8.53
C THR A 135 -22.79 6.76 -8.47
N TRP A 136 -22.57 6.25 -7.24
CA TRP A 136 -22.32 4.85 -6.97
C TRP A 136 -23.37 4.28 -6.01
N PRO A 137 -23.59 2.96 -6.02
CA PRO A 137 -24.33 2.32 -4.95
C PRO A 137 -23.54 2.39 -3.64
N VAL A 138 -24.22 2.42 -2.51
CA VAL A 138 -23.61 2.22 -1.21
C VAL A 138 -23.27 0.74 -1.08
N GLY A 139 -21.99 0.37 -1.00
CA GLY A 139 -21.56 -0.98 -0.74
C GLY A 139 -21.76 -1.42 0.71
N ALA A 140 -21.37 -2.65 1.03
CA ALA A 140 -21.48 -3.22 2.38
C ALA A 140 -20.78 -2.34 3.43
N ALA A 141 -19.61 -1.78 3.10
CA ALA A 141 -18.84 -0.91 3.99
C ALA A 141 -19.62 0.35 4.42
N GLY A 142 -20.37 0.95 3.50
CA GLY A 142 -21.14 2.18 3.79
C GLY A 142 -22.58 1.95 4.26
N ALA A 143 -23.07 0.71 4.30
CA ALA A 143 -24.49 0.40 4.51
C ALA A 143 -25.04 0.90 5.85
N ALA A 144 -24.22 0.84 6.91
CA ALA A 144 -24.62 1.24 8.27
C ALA A 144 -24.38 2.74 8.55
N LEU A 145 -23.73 3.47 7.64
CA LEU A 145 -23.45 4.90 7.83
C LEU A 145 -24.73 5.73 7.72
N ALA A 146 -24.84 6.78 8.52
CA ALA A 146 -25.86 7.80 8.37
C ALA A 146 -25.67 8.57 7.04
N ASP A 147 -26.72 9.25 6.59
CA ASP A 147 -26.59 10.17 5.47
C ASP A 147 -25.72 11.38 5.85
N GLY A 148 -24.89 11.83 4.93
CA GLY A 148 -23.96 12.92 5.17
C GLY A 148 -22.66 12.84 4.35
N ALA A 149 -21.75 13.76 4.66
CA ALA A 149 -20.49 13.91 3.97
C ALA A 149 -19.37 13.09 4.64
N TYR A 150 -18.61 12.36 3.81
CA TYR A 150 -17.48 11.53 4.22
C TYR A 150 -16.30 11.74 3.27
N THR A 151 -15.13 11.21 3.63
CA THR A 151 -14.07 10.92 2.66
C THR A 151 -14.09 9.43 2.38
N ILE A 152 -14.24 9.04 1.12
CA ILE A 152 -14.10 7.63 0.69
C ILE A 152 -12.65 7.38 0.31
N GLY A 153 -12.11 6.21 0.70
CA GLY A 153 -10.81 5.71 0.30
C GLY A 153 -10.96 4.34 -0.39
N ILE A 154 -10.36 4.19 -1.58
CA ILE A 154 -10.36 2.93 -2.33
C ILE A 154 -8.95 2.61 -2.76
N ARG A 155 -8.46 1.41 -2.40
CA ARG A 155 -7.13 0.98 -2.80
C ARG A 155 -7.06 0.73 -4.30
N PRO A 156 -5.91 0.97 -4.96
CA PRO A 156 -5.77 0.80 -6.40
C PRO A 156 -6.19 -0.57 -6.94
N HIS A 157 -5.91 -1.65 -6.21
CA HIS A 157 -6.28 -3.01 -6.62
C HIS A 157 -7.77 -3.35 -6.48
N HIS A 158 -8.56 -2.46 -5.88
CA HIS A 158 -10.02 -2.52 -5.88
C HIS A 158 -10.65 -1.65 -6.99
N ILE A 159 -9.82 -1.11 -7.89
CA ILE A 159 -10.28 -0.38 -9.09
C ILE A 159 -9.75 -1.12 -10.31
N THR A 160 -10.64 -1.57 -11.17
CA THR A 160 -10.30 -2.44 -12.32
C THR A 160 -11.03 -2.01 -13.59
N PRO A 161 -10.48 -2.33 -14.79
CA PRO A 161 -11.15 -2.05 -16.07
C PRO A 161 -12.43 -2.85 -16.29
N ALA A 162 -12.59 -3.99 -15.60
CA ALA A 162 -13.76 -4.85 -15.72
C ALA A 162 -14.53 -4.93 -14.39
N VAL A 163 -15.83 -5.09 -14.46
CA VAL A 163 -16.67 -5.30 -13.27
C VAL A 163 -16.31 -6.62 -12.62
N GLN A 164 -15.85 -6.60 -11.38
CA GLN A 164 -15.48 -7.78 -10.59
C GLN A 164 -16.30 -7.94 -9.32
N ALA A 165 -16.88 -6.85 -8.81
CA ALA A 165 -17.61 -6.82 -7.54
C ALA A 165 -19.11 -6.79 -7.74
N LYS A 166 -19.88 -7.28 -6.72
CA LYS A 166 -21.34 -7.17 -6.70
C LYS A 166 -21.79 -5.71 -6.56
N SER A 167 -21.13 -4.95 -5.69
CA SER A 167 -21.38 -3.52 -5.51
C SER A 167 -20.26 -2.76 -6.23
N SER A 168 -20.47 -2.51 -7.52
CA SER A 168 -19.48 -1.81 -8.36
C SER A 168 -19.94 -0.37 -8.63
N GLY A 169 -19.04 0.57 -8.33
CA GLY A 169 -19.15 1.96 -8.75
C GLY A 169 -18.35 2.19 -10.03
N SER A 170 -19.00 2.59 -11.12
CA SER A 170 -18.28 2.94 -12.36
C SER A 170 -18.00 4.43 -12.45
N PHE A 171 -16.90 4.77 -13.10
CA PHE A 171 -16.52 6.15 -13.40
C PHE A 171 -15.69 6.20 -14.67
N GLN A 172 -15.66 7.38 -15.28
CA GLN A 172 -14.77 7.66 -16.40
C GLN A 172 -13.68 8.62 -15.97
N GLY A 173 -12.46 8.36 -16.43
CA GLY A 173 -11.32 9.23 -16.25
C GLY A 173 -10.52 9.36 -17.55
N ARG A 174 -9.78 10.45 -17.70
CA ARG A 174 -8.82 10.62 -18.79
C ARG A 174 -7.51 9.97 -18.40
N VAL A 175 -7.01 9.04 -19.20
CA VAL A 175 -5.75 8.34 -18.95
C VAL A 175 -4.57 9.31 -18.97
N LEU A 176 -3.81 9.34 -17.90
CA LEU A 176 -2.59 10.15 -17.76
C LEU A 176 -1.33 9.31 -18.03
N VAL A 177 -1.27 8.11 -17.47
CA VAL A 177 -0.14 7.17 -17.59
C VAL A 177 -0.69 5.76 -17.60
N THR A 178 -0.08 4.87 -18.37
CA THR A 178 -0.31 3.43 -18.32
C THR A 178 1.04 2.73 -18.17
N GLU A 179 1.22 1.97 -17.10
CA GLU A 179 2.39 1.16 -16.83
C GLU A 179 2.01 -0.32 -16.97
N LEU A 180 2.76 -1.05 -17.78
CA LEU A 180 2.54 -2.48 -18.05
C LEU A 180 3.75 -3.27 -17.58
N SER A 181 3.59 -4.12 -16.57
CA SER A 181 4.67 -4.96 -16.04
C SER A 181 4.66 -6.41 -16.58
N GLY A 182 3.84 -6.67 -17.61
CA GLY A 182 3.67 -8.01 -18.18
C GLY A 182 2.62 -8.88 -17.47
N SER A 183 2.50 -8.80 -16.15
CA SER A 183 1.46 -9.49 -15.36
C SER A 183 0.40 -8.54 -14.80
N GLU A 184 0.70 -7.27 -14.71
CA GLU A 184 -0.17 -6.25 -14.13
C GLU A 184 -0.19 -4.98 -14.97
N SER A 185 -1.27 -4.25 -14.86
CA SER A 185 -1.44 -2.90 -15.42
C SER A 185 -1.71 -1.92 -14.29
N VAL A 186 -0.94 -0.83 -14.24
CA VAL A 186 -1.20 0.31 -13.37
C VAL A 186 -1.60 1.48 -14.25
N ILE A 187 -2.80 2.01 -14.04
CA ILE A 187 -3.40 3.05 -14.88
C ILE A 187 -3.69 4.25 -14.02
N HIS A 188 -3.06 5.37 -14.34
CA HIS A 188 -3.33 6.66 -13.70
C HIS A 188 -4.36 7.41 -14.55
N VAL A 189 -5.44 7.86 -13.94
CA VAL A 189 -6.52 8.58 -14.60
C VAL A 189 -6.84 9.88 -13.88
N ASP A 190 -7.15 10.92 -14.64
CA ASP A 190 -7.73 12.16 -14.11
C ASP A 190 -9.24 11.98 -13.95
N VAL A 191 -9.71 12.12 -12.72
CA VAL A 191 -11.14 12.07 -12.38
C VAL A 191 -11.48 13.34 -11.60
N GLY A 192 -12.18 14.27 -12.27
CA GLY A 192 -12.59 15.52 -11.63
C GLY A 192 -11.42 16.37 -11.11
N GLY A 193 -10.27 16.37 -11.78
CA GLY A 193 -9.07 17.11 -11.41
C GLY A 193 -8.21 16.43 -10.35
N LYS A 194 -8.53 15.18 -9.99
CA LYS A 194 -7.69 14.34 -9.11
C LYS A 194 -7.15 13.14 -9.87
N THR A 195 -5.89 12.80 -9.61
CA THR A 195 -5.32 11.56 -10.14
C THR A 195 -5.78 10.38 -9.28
N TRP A 196 -6.44 9.42 -9.91
CA TRP A 196 -6.76 8.13 -9.34
C TRP A 196 -5.96 7.03 -10.02
N VAL A 197 -5.66 5.97 -9.27
CA VAL A 197 -4.84 4.86 -9.75
C VAL A 197 -5.67 3.57 -9.70
N SER A 198 -5.64 2.82 -10.79
CA SER A 198 -6.12 1.44 -10.90
C SER A 198 -4.93 0.52 -10.99
N GLN A 199 -4.93 -0.59 -10.26
CA GLN A 199 -3.96 -1.67 -10.39
C GLN A 199 -4.71 -2.98 -10.59
N SER A 200 -4.44 -3.67 -11.69
CA SER A 200 -5.17 -4.89 -12.03
C SER A 200 -4.27 -5.93 -12.69
N HIS A 201 -4.58 -7.20 -12.46
CA HIS A 201 -3.93 -8.30 -13.18
C HIS A 201 -4.26 -8.28 -14.66
N GLY A 202 -3.30 -8.70 -15.46
CA GLY A 202 -3.42 -8.74 -16.91
C GLY A 202 -2.95 -7.45 -17.58
N ILE A 203 -2.92 -7.50 -18.92
CA ILE A 203 -2.49 -6.38 -19.75
C ILE A 203 -3.73 -5.63 -20.23
N HIS A 204 -3.87 -4.40 -19.78
CA HIS A 204 -4.95 -3.50 -20.17
C HIS A 204 -4.35 -2.25 -20.84
N PRO A 205 -4.11 -2.29 -22.16
CA PRO A 205 -3.49 -1.19 -22.87
C PRO A 205 -4.49 -0.06 -23.05
N PHE A 206 -4.28 1.03 -22.35
CA PHE A 206 -5.02 2.28 -22.56
C PHE A 206 -4.08 3.32 -23.17
N GLU A 207 -4.57 4.04 -24.17
CA GLU A 207 -3.82 5.14 -24.76
C GLU A 207 -3.86 6.37 -23.85
N VAL A 208 -2.71 7.02 -23.67
CA VAL A 208 -2.62 8.28 -22.91
C VAL A 208 -3.50 9.35 -23.58
N GLY A 209 -4.30 10.04 -22.78
CA GLY A 209 -5.26 11.04 -23.22
C GLY A 209 -6.66 10.48 -23.56
N ALA A 210 -6.79 9.15 -23.75
CA ALA A 210 -8.09 8.52 -24.00
C ALA A 210 -8.97 8.50 -22.73
N ALA A 211 -10.28 8.38 -22.92
CA ALA A 211 -11.21 8.12 -21.84
C ALA A 211 -11.19 6.62 -21.48
N ALA A 212 -11.02 6.31 -20.21
CA ALA A 212 -11.12 4.97 -19.67
C ALA A 212 -12.32 4.85 -18.72
N THR A 213 -13.10 3.79 -18.84
CA THR A 213 -14.11 3.42 -17.86
C THR A 213 -13.51 2.42 -16.90
N LEU A 214 -13.54 2.75 -15.61
CA LEU A 214 -13.03 1.93 -14.52
C LEU A 214 -14.15 1.63 -13.52
N HIS A 215 -13.98 0.53 -12.79
CA HIS A 215 -14.96 0.02 -11.84
C HIS A 215 -14.31 -0.16 -10.47
N ALA A 216 -14.88 0.47 -9.46
CA ALA A 216 -14.45 0.38 -8.07
C ALA A 216 -15.29 -0.66 -7.31
N ASP A 217 -14.64 -1.53 -6.54
CA ASP A 217 -15.31 -2.39 -5.56
C ASP A 217 -15.68 -1.56 -4.32
N VAL A 218 -16.93 -1.13 -4.27
CA VAL A 218 -17.43 -0.25 -3.19
C VAL A 218 -17.60 -1.02 -1.88
N ASP A 219 -17.68 -2.35 -1.91
CA ASP A 219 -17.75 -3.18 -0.69
C ASP A 219 -16.41 -3.17 0.08
N GLN A 220 -15.31 -2.84 -0.59
CA GLN A 220 -13.98 -2.71 -0.01
C GLN A 220 -13.57 -1.25 0.27
N ALA A 221 -14.50 -0.32 0.13
CA ALA A 221 -14.24 1.09 0.42
C ALA A 221 -14.03 1.32 1.92
N LEU A 222 -13.17 2.28 2.23
CA LEU A 222 -12.97 2.82 3.58
C LEU A 222 -13.67 4.18 3.66
N PHE A 223 -14.40 4.41 4.73
CA PHE A 223 -15.07 5.69 4.96
C PHE A 223 -14.46 6.41 6.15
N PHE A 224 -14.01 7.63 5.91
CA PHE A 224 -13.39 8.46 6.92
C PHE A 224 -14.27 9.67 7.25
N GLY A 225 -14.29 10.04 8.51
CA GLY A 225 -15.00 11.20 9.03
C GLY A 225 -14.28 12.52 8.75
N PRO A 226 -14.83 13.63 9.30
CA PRO A 226 -14.30 14.99 9.04
C PRO A 226 -12.85 15.19 9.49
N ASN A 227 -12.41 14.48 10.55
CA ASN A 227 -11.07 14.56 11.09
C ASN A 227 -10.12 13.50 10.50
N GLY A 228 -10.56 12.75 9.48
CA GLY A 228 -9.79 11.69 8.84
C GLY A 228 -9.79 10.35 9.57
N GLU A 229 -10.55 10.20 10.65
CA GLU A 229 -10.72 8.93 11.37
C GLU A 229 -11.53 7.92 10.55
N LEU A 230 -11.17 6.63 10.61
CA LEU A 230 -11.96 5.58 10.00
C LEU A 230 -13.30 5.41 10.73
N ILE A 231 -14.38 5.45 9.98
CA ILE A 231 -15.75 5.19 10.50
C ILE A 231 -16.22 3.81 10.07
N SER A 232 -15.91 3.41 8.84
CA SER A 232 -16.28 2.09 8.30
C SER A 232 -15.34 1.62 7.19
#